data_b225a9e51bd8108ce6198b698b1fe8ee
#
_entry.id   b225a9e51bd8108ce6198b698b1fe8ee
#
_cell.length_a   1.000
_cell.length_b   1.000
_cell.length_c   1.000
_cell.angle_alpha   90.00
_cell.angle_beta   90.00
_cell.angle_gamma   90.00
#
_symmetry.space_group_name_H-M   'P 1'
#
loop_
_entity.id
_entity.type
_entity.pdbx_description
1 polymer ?
#
loop_
_entity_poly.entity_id
_entity_poly.type
_entity_poly.pdbx_seq_one_letter_code
_entity_poly.pdbx_strand_id
1 'polypeptide(L)'
;VRGVSAVRSYSANDILNLFLSLTQNFLTVFSGPPGSGKTSICSILAHVLGLDLVSEALGRQSPESLALWPSPEFADRYLPISVERGWTSKRDFVGYWNPLTKTFESVDDRRRDAFQALDAEARLGAPKLPAVMLLDEANLSPMEYYWADFMNVCDDASGHASISLGDHRRLKISPALRFLATINNDHTTETLSPRLVDRAAVITLPAADRAALIRTARSFTPQIISWAALSSLFSAGTTPLTGAAGEGLEELISLTAA
;
A
#
# COMPACT_ATOMS: atom_id res chain seq x y z
N VAL A 1 16.06 -11.84 -0.64
CA VAL A 1 16.03 -10.40 -0.88
C VAL A 1 17.45 -9.90 -1.02
N ARG A 2 17.96 -9.90 -2.25
CA ARG A 2 19.29 -9.36 -2.57
C ARG A 2 19.14 -7.86 -2.77
N GLY A 3 19.58 -7.05 -1.81
CA GLY A 3 19.80 -5.65 -2.10
C GLY A 3 19.31 -4.58 -1.14
N VAL A 4 18.92 -4.90 0.09
CA VAL A 4 18.77 -3.85 1.12
C VAL A 4 20.14 -3.50 1.72
N SER A 5 21.13 -3.36 0.85
CA SER A 5 22.50 -2.99 1.26
C SER A 5 22.78 -1.48 1.19
N ALA A 6 21.84 -0.68 0.72
CA ALA A 6 21.92 0.77 0.82
C ALA A 6 20.94 1.20 1.92
N VAL A 7 21.41 1.22 3.15
CA VAL A 7 20.66 1.78 4.28
C VAL A 7 20.50 3.27 4.02
N ARG A 8 19.33 3.69 3.55
CA ARG A 8 18.95 5.08 3.56
C ARG A 8 18.49 5.42 4.97
N SER A 9 19.03 6.48 5.51
CA SER A 9 18.59 7.01 6.78
C SER A 9 17.31 7.82 6.53
N TYR A 10 16.18 7.33 7.04
CA TYR A 10 14.94 8.08 7.14
C TYR A 10 14.84 8.63 8.57
N SER A 11 14.27 9.81 8.73
CA SER A 11 14.01 10.33 10.07
C SER A 11 12.97 9.46 10.80
N ALA A 12 12.97 9.47 12.12
CA ALA A 12 11.95 8.79 12.90
C ALA A 12 10.54 9.28 12.55
N ASN A 13 10.40 10.57 12.23
CA ASN A 13 9.15 11.17 11.81
C ASN A 13 8.67 10.66 10.45
N ASP A 14 9.58 10.47 9.48
CA ASP A 14 9.21 9.91 8.18
C ASP A 14 8.66 8.51 8.33
N ILE A 15 9.30 7.69 9.16
CA ILE A 15 8.86 6.33 9.45
C ILE A 15 7.52 6.34 10.18
N LEU A 16 7.34 7.17 11.20
CA LEU A 16 6.09 7.29 11.94
C LEU A 16 4.94 7.75 11.02
N ASN A 17 5.18 8.79 10.23
CA ASN A 17 4.22 9.30 9.26
C ASN A 17 3.83 8.24 8.23
N LEU A 18 4.78 7.42 7.79
CA LEU A 18 4.52 6.31 6.89
C LEU A 18 3.57 5.28 7.52
N PHE A 19 3.84 4.85 8.76
CA PHE A 19 2.99 3.89 9.45
C PHE A 19 1.59 4.48 9.75
N LEU A 20 1.51 5.72 10.21
CA LEU A 20 0.24 6.42 10.42
C LEU A 20 -0.55 6.50 9.11
N SER A 21 0.10 6.94 8.04
CA SER A 21 -0.54 7.06 6.73
C SER A 21 -1.05 5.71 6.22
N LEU A 22 -0.26 4.64 6.35
CA LEU A 22 -0.67 3.31 5.93
C LEU A 22 -1.90 2.78 6.70
N THR A 23 -2.02 3.12 7.97
CA THR A 23 -3.14 2.65 8.79
C THR A 23 -4.40 3.50 8.61
N GLN A 24 -4.25 4.80 8.44
CA GLN A 24 -5.36 5.76 8.41
C GLN A 24 -5.86 6.06 6.99
N ASN A 25 -5.00 5.98 5.98
CA ASN A 25 -5.35 6.39 4.62
C ASN A 25 -5.35 5.20 3.65
N PHE A 26 -6.30 5.23 2.74
CA PHE A 26 -6.38 4.25 1.67
C PHE A 26 -5.28 4.47 0.61
N LEU A 27 -4.90 5.73 0.38
CA LEU A 27 -3.82 6.14 -0.52
C LEU A 27 -2.79 7.01 0.21
N THR A 28 -1.52 6.63 0.11
CA THR A 28 -0.37 7.43 0.55
C THR A 28 0.53 7.72 -0.65
N VAL A 29 0.82 9.00 -0.90
CA VAL A 29 1.64 9.45 -2.03
C VAL A 29 2.99 9.95 -1.52
N PHE A 30 4.07 9.39 -2.04
CA PHE A 30 5.43 9.86 -1.83
C PHE A 30 5.83 10.78 -2.96
N SER A 31 6.01 12.06 -2.64
CA SER A 31 6.47 13.09 -3.56
C SER A 31 7.93 13.42 -3.29
N GLY A 32 8.68 13.78 -4.33
CA GLY A 32 10.06 14.23 -4.16
C GLY A 32 10.88 14.08 -5.43
N PRO A 33 12.12 14.60 -5.43
CA PRO A 33 12.99 14.53 -6.59
C PRO A 33 13.39 13.09 -6.93
N PRO A 34 13.83 12.82 -8.16
CA PRO A 34 14.41 11.54 -8.53
C PRO A 34 15.55 11.15 -7.56
N GLY A 35 15.61 9.88 -7.20
CA GLY A 35 16.64 9.40 -6.29
C GLY A 35 16.42 9.68 -4.80
N SER A 36 15.33 10.34 -4.38
CA SER A 36 15.02 10.60 -2.95
C SER A 36 14.65 9.34 -2.15
N GLY A 37 14.43 8.20 -2.79
CA GLY A 37 14.16 6.93 -2.11
C GLY A 37 12.71 6.55 -1.98
N LYS A 38 11.82 7.19 -2.69
CA LYS A 38 10.37 6.93 -2.66
C LYS A 38 10.01 5.45 -2.80
N THR A 39 10.45 4.82 -3.87
CA THR A 39 10.22 3.38 -4.11
C THR A 39 10.89 2.51 -3.05
N SER A 40 12.09 2.91 -2.61
CA SER A 40 12.83 2.15 -1.59
C SER A 40 12.13 2.14 -0.23
N ILE A 41 11.54 3.26 0.21
CA ILE A 41 10.81 3.30 1.50
C ILE A 41 9.58 2.41 1.47
N CYS A 42 8.88 2.33 0.33
CA CYS A 42 7.73 1.43 0.15
C CYS A 42 8.15 -0.05 0.25
N SER A 43 9.25 -0.42 -0.41
CA SER A 43 9.78 -1.79 -0.35
C SER A 43 10.29 -2.15 1.06
N ILE A 44 10.95 -1.22 1.74
CA ILE A 44 11.38 -1.42 3.14
C ILE A 44 10.17 -1.61 4.05
N LEU A 45 9.12 -0.82 3.88
CA LEU A 45 7.89 -0.98 4.65
C LEU A 45 7.28 -2.36 4.44
N ALA A 46 7.15 -2.81 3.20
CA ALA A 46 6.63 -4.13 2.87
C ALA A 46 7.45 -5.23 3.54
N HIS A 47 8.78 -5.10 3.52
CA HIS A 47 9.68 -6.03 4.19
C HIS A 47 9.54 -6.02 5.71
N VAL A 48 9.45 -4.85 6.34
CA VAL A 48 9.26 -4.71 7.79
C VAL A 48 7.95 -5.36 8.25
N LEU A 49 6.90 -5.24 7.44
CA LEU A 49 5.60 -5.86 7.71
C LEU A 49 5.57 -7.36 7.34
N GLY A 50 6.64 -7.90 6.77
CA GLY A 50 6.73 -9.30 6.34
C GLY A 50 5.84 -9.65 5.15
N LEU A 51 5.41 -8.65 4.36
CA LEU A 51 4.47 -8.85 3.24
C LEU A 51 5.12 -9.59 2.06
N ASP A 52 6.41 -9.43 1.88
CA ASP A 52 7.22 -10.12 0.88
C ASP A 52 7.57 -11.57 1.27
N LEU A 53 7.37 -11.92 2.55
CA LEU A 53 7.63 -13.27 3.06
C LEU A 53 6.39 -14.16 3.09
N VAL A 54 5.22 -13.62 2.79
CA VAL A 54 3.96 -14.35 2.92
C VAL A 54 3.94 -15.57 1.97
N SER A 55 4.43 -15.41 0.74
CA SER A 55 4.52 -16.51 -0.22
C SER A 55 5.42 -17.65 0.28
N GLU A 56 6.56 -17.33 0.88
CA GLU A 56 7.48 -18.30 1.44
C GLU A 56 6.89 -19.00 2.67
N ALA A 57 6.21 -18.24 3.53
CA ALA A 57 5.55 -18.76 4.72
C ALA A 57 4.37 -19.69 4.35
N LEU A 58 3.56 -19.30 3.36
CA LEU A 58 2.44 -20.11 2.87
C LEU A 58 2.91 -21.40 2.21
N GLY A 59 4.01 -21.37 1.46
CA GLY A 59 4.60 -22.56 0.84
C GLY A 59 5.09 -23.61 1.86
N ARG A 60 5.28 -23.23 3.12
CA ARG A 60 5.68 -24.12 4.22
C ARG A 60 4.50 -24.60 5.07
N GLN A 61 3.29 -24.10 4.84
CA GLN A 61 2.12 -24.47 5.62
C GLN A 61 1.41 -25.71 5.06
N SER A 62 0.67 -26.40 5.93
CA SER A 62 -0.16 -27.53 5.51
C SER A 62 -1.32 -27.07 4.62
N PRO A 63 -1.86 -27.97 3.76
CA PRO A 63 -3.04 -27.68 2.94
C PRO A 63 -4.23 -27.15 3.75
N GLU A 64 -4.39 -27.58 4.99
CA GLU A 64 -5.45 -27.13 5.91
C GLU A 64 -5.28 -25.67 6.30
N SER A 65 -4.03 -25.21 6.50
CA SER A 65 -3.74 -23.79 6.77
C SER A 65 -3.97 -22.93 5.54
N LEU A 66 -3.72 -23.44 4.34
CA LEU A 66 -3.98 -22.75 3.07
C LEU A 66 -5.47 -22.55 2.82
N ALA A 67 -6.34 -23.43 3.31
CA ALA A 67 -7.79 -23.28 3.22
C ALA A 67 -8.33 -22.00 3.92
N LEU A 68 -7.53 -21.36 4.76
CA LEU A 68 -7.86 -20.08 5.38
C LEU A 68 -7.60 -18.87 4.47
N TRP A 69 -6.96 -19.05 3.33
CA TRP A 69 -6.62 -17.99 2.41
C TRP A 69 -7.53 -18.02 1.19
N PRO A 70 -7.99 -16.86 0.71
CA PRO A 70 -8.94 -16.78 -0.40
C PRO A 70 -8.40 -17.36 -1.71
N SER A 71 -7.09 -17.25 -1.92
CA SER A 71 -6.39 -17.82 -3.07
C SER A 71 -4.95 -18.14 -2.69
N PRO A 72 -4.54 -19.42 -2.74
CA PRO A 72 -3.15 -19.81 -2.51
C PRO A 72 -2.19 -19.29 -3.59
N GLU A 73 -2.69 -18.89 -4.75
CA GLU A 73 -1.90 -18.36 -5.86
C GLU A 73 -1.44 -16.93 -5.61
N PHE A 74 -2.24 -16.13 -4.85
CA PHE A 74 -1.84 -14.81 -4.42
C PHE A 74 -1.26 -14.88 -3.00
N ALA A 75 -0.04 -15.32 -2.92
CA ALA A 75 0.70 -15.36 -1.67
C ALA A 75 1.36 -14.01 -1.31
N ASP A 76 1.71 -13.21 -2.32
CA ASP A 76 2.33 -11.91 -2.13
C ASP A 76 1.32 -10.86 -1.69
N ARG A 77 1.63 -10.20 -0.57
CA ARG A 77 0.84 -9.08 -0.04
C ARG A 77 1.44 -7.72 -0.38
N TYR A 78 2.52 -7.71 -1.13
CA TYR A 78 3.13 -6.51 -1.69
C TYR A 78 3.23 -6.65 -3.21
N LEU A 79 2.51 -5.80 -3.92
CA LEU A 79 2.46 -5.80 -5.37
C LEU A 79 2.96 -4.46 -5.92
N PRO A 80 4.23 -4.36 -6.35
CA PRO A 80 4.73 -3.20 -7.08
C PRO A 80 4.21 -3.23 -8.52
N ILE A 81 3.69 -2.10 -8.97
CA ILE A 81 3.10 -1.89 -10.29
C ILE A 81 3.70 -0.62 -10.87
N SER A 82 4.48 -0.74 -11.93
CA SER A 82 4.98 0.42 -12.66
C SER A 82 3.87 0.99 -13.54
N VAL A 83 3.56 2.26 -13.35
CA VAL A 83 2.58 2.95 -14.18
C VAL A 83 3.22 3.30 -15.51
N GLU A 84 2.49 3.07 -16.58
CA GLU A 84 2.96 3.35 -17.93
C GLU A 84 2.30 4.61 -18.49
N ARG A 85 2.95 5.25 -19.42
CA ARG A 85 2.36 6.37 -20.15
C ARG A 85 1.19 5.88 -21.01
N GLY A 86 0.12 6.67 -21.01
CA GLY A 86 -1.07 6.36 -21.82
C GLY A 86 -2.14 5.54 -21.10
N TRP A 87 -2.01 5.31 -19.81
CA TRP A 87 -3.13 4.76 -19.04
C TRP A 87 -4.26 5.78 -18.95
N THR A 88 -5.42 5.42 -19.46
CA THR A 88 -6.58 6.32 -19.60
C THR A 88 -7.82 5.83 -18.86
N SER A 89 -7.77 4.61 -18.34
CA SER A 89 -8.93 4.01 -17.70
C SER A 89 -8.53 2.94 -16.67
N LYS A 90 -9.47 2.55 -15.83
CA LYS A 90 -9.28 1.43 -14.90
C LYS A 90 -8.92 0.11 -15.58
N ARG A 91 -9.21 -0.06 -16.88
CA ARG A 91 -8.86 -1.28 -17.61
C ARG A 91 -7.36 -1.46 -17.69
N ASP A 92 -6.63 -0.34 -17.77
CA ASP A 92 -5.17 -0.35 -17.86
C ASP A 92 -4.53 -0.75 -16.51
N PHE A 93 -5.25 -0.50 -15.41
CA PHE A 93 -4.78 -0.79 -14.06
C PHE A 93 -5.38 -2.08 -13.49
N VAL A 94 -6.70 -2.15 -13.37
CA VAL A 94 -7.40 -3.27 -12.72
C VAL A 94 -7.73 -4.36 -13.73
N GLY A 95 -8.32 -3.97 -14.84
CA GLY A 95 -8.90 -4.88 -15.82
C GLY A 95 -10.42 -4.69 -15.99
N TYR A 96 -11.06 -5.68 -16.56
CA TYR A 96 -12.48 -5.66 -16.87
C TYR A 96 -13.09 -7.07 -16.91
N TRP A 97 -14.40 -7.15 -16.82
CA TRP A 97 -15.12 -8.38 -17.06
C TRP A 97 -15.35 -8.55 -18.56
N ASN A 98 -14.90 -9.69 -19.11
CA ASN A 98 -15.17 -10.04 -20.51
C ASN A 98 -16.47 -10.85 -20.58
N PRO A 99 -17.55 -10.32 -21.18
CA PRO A 99 -18.84 -11.02 -21.24
C PRO A 99 -18.84 -12.22 -22.17
N LEU A 100 -17.91 -12.29 -23.13
CA LEU A 100 -17.81 -13.40 -24.09
C LEU A 100 -17.17 -14.63 -23.43
N THR A 101 -16.04 -14.44 -22.78
CA THR A 101 -15.32 -15.52 -22.07
C THR A 101 -15.88 -15.76 -20.67
N LYS A 102 -16.67 -14.83 -20.14
CA LYS A 102 -17.19 -14.82 -18.76
C LYS A 102 -16.09 -14.87 -17.71
N THR A 103 -14.98 -14.20 -18.01
CA THR A 103 -13.80 -14.14 -17.13
C THR A 103 -13.45 -12.70 -16.78
N PHE A 104 -12.80 -12.51 -15.62
CA PHE A 104 -12.14 -11.27 -15.29
C PHE A 104 -10.77 -11.25 -15.96
N GLU A 105 -10.55 -10.26 -16.80
CA GLU A 105 -9.31 -10.05 -17.54
C GLU A 105 -8.59 -8.82 -17.01
N SER A 106 -7.29 -8.95 -16.80
CA SER A 106 -6.38 -7.89 -16.39
C SER A 106 -5.19 -7.82 -17.35
N VAL A 107 -4.40 -6.78 -17.23
CA VAL A 107 -3.21 -6.57 -18.08
C VAL A 107 -2.18 -7.69 -17.87
N ASP A 108 -2.06 -8.17 -16.63
CA ASP A 108 -1.20 -9.32 -16.30
C ASP A 108 -1.88 -10.22 -15.27
N ASP A 109 -1.44 -11.47 -15.25
CA ASP A 109 -2.00 -12.51 -14.37
C ASP A 109 -1.79 -12.19 -12.90
N ARG A 110 -0.66 -11.60 -12.53
CA ARG A 110 -0.33 -11.27 -11.15
C ARG A 110 -1.30 -10.23 -10.57
N ARG A 111 -1.64 -9.19 -11.35
CA ARG A 111 -2.66 -8.19 -10.93
C ARG A 111 -4.05 -8.81 -10.86
N ARG A 112 -4.42 -9.64 -11.85
CA ARG A 112 -5.69 -10.36 -11.85
C ARG A 112 -5.85 -11.18 -10.57
N ASP A 113 -4.87 -12.00 -10.27
CA ASP A 113 -4.89 -12.94 -9.15
C ASP A 113 -4.92 -12.19 -7.81
N ALA A 114 -4.16 -11.07 -7.71
CA ALA A 114 -4.19 -10.21 -6.55
C ALA A 114 -5.58 -9.62 -6.28
N PHE A 115 -6.22 -9.05 -7.29
CA PHE A 115 -7.56 -8.48 -7.14
C PHE A 115 -8.62 -9.54 -6.86
N GLN A 116 -8.52 -10.72 -7.47
CA GLN A 116 -9.44 -11.83 -7.19
C GLN A 116 -9.30 -12.35 -5.76
N ALA A 117 -8.07 -12.49 -5.27
CA ALA A 117 -7.81 -12.94 -3.90
C ALA A 117 -8.33 -11.91 -2.88
N LEU A 118 -8.11 -10.63 -3.13
CA LEU A 118 -8.60 -9.56 -2.25
C LEU A 118 -10.13 -9.45 -2.28
N ASP A 119 -10.79 -9.67 -3.43
CA ASP A 119 -12.25 -9.74 -3.52
C ASP A 119 -12.79 -10.93 -2.71
N ALA A 120 -12.18 -12.10 -2.84
CA ALA A 120 -12.58 -13.28 -2.09
C ALA A 120 -12.44 -13.07 -0.57
N GLU A 121 -11.31 -12.49 -0.13
CA GLU A 121 -11.06 -12.13 1.27
C GLU A 121 -12.10 -11.11 1.79
N ALA A 122 -12.40 -10.09 0.99
CA ALA A 122 -13.38 -9.08 1.36
C ALA A 122 -14.81 -9.64 1.47
N ARG A 123 -15.13 -10.68 0.70
CA ARG A 123 -16.43 -11.39 0.79
C ARG A 123 -16.54 -12.24 2.05
N LEU A 124 -15.42 -12.77 2.55
CA LEU A 124 -15.35 -13.50 3.81
C LEU A 124 -15.43 -12.58 5.04
N GLY A 125 -15.22 -11.27 4.87
CA GLY A 125 -15.47 -10.26 5.89
C GLY A 125 -14.39 -10.10 6.96
N ALA A 126 -13.26 -10.82 6.88
CA ALA A 126 -12.20 -10.74 7.89
C ALA A 126 -10.81 -10.83 7.24
N PRO A 127 -10.23 -9.72 6.80
CA PRO A 127 -8.87 -9.73 6.29
C PRO A 127 -7.88 -10.06 7.41
N LYS A 128 -6.97 -10.98 7.12
CA LYS A 128 -5.98 -11.44 8.11
C LYS A 128 -4.68 -10.67 8.03
N LEU A 129 -4.27 -10.30 6.82
CA LEU A 129 -3.03 -9.60 6.55
C LEU A 129 -3.29 -8.29 5.80
N PRO A 130 -2.47 -7.26 6.03
CA PRO A 130 -2.48 -6.10 5.17
C PRO A 130 -2.04 -6.50 3.75
N ALA A 131 -2.56 -5.77 2.76
CA ALA A 131 -2.13 -5.87 1.37
C ALA A 131 -1.76 -4.48 0.88
N VAL A 132 -0.63 -4.35 0.24
CA VAL A 132 -0.09 -3.08 -0.25
C VAL A 132 0.17 -3.18 -1.74
N MET A 133 -0.45 -2.30 -2.51
CA MET A 133 -0.14 -2.10 -3.92
C MET A 133 0.65 -0.80 -4.07
N LEU A 134 1.84 -0.90 -4.66
CA LEU A 134 2.67 0.26 -4.98
C LEU A 134 2.44 0.66 -6.44
N LEU A 135 1.96 1.87 -6.67
CA LEU A 135 1.90 2.53 -7.97
C LEU A 135 3.21 3.32 -8.15
N ASP A 136 4.19 2.72 -8.81
CA ASP A 136 5.48 3.37 -9.01
C ASP A 136 5.41 4.30 -10.22
N GLU A 137 5.91 5.53 -10.05
CA GLU A 137 5.79 6.62 -11.02
C GLU A 137 4.33 6.94 -11.40
N ALA A 138 3.45 6.99 -10.40
CA ALA A 138 1.99 7.09 -10.58
C ALA A 138 1.55 8.27 -11.45
N ASN A 139 2.34 9.32 -11.55
CA ASN A 139 2.04 10.49 -12.35
C ASN A 139 2.66 10.49 -13.77
N LEU A 140 3.06 9.32 -14.29
CA LEU A 140 3.34 9.16 -15.72
C LEU A 140 2.08 9.23 -16.59
N SER A 141 0.92 8.96 -15.99
CA SER A 141 -0.40 9.14 -16.58
C SER A 141 -1.32 9.81 -15.56
N PRO A 142 -2.36 10.55 -15.98
CA PRO A 142 -3.28 11.19 -15.03
C PRO A 142 -3.96 10.14 -14.14
N MET A 143 -3.60 10.13 -12.87
CA MET A 143 -4.03 9.11 -11.91
C MET A 143 -5.56 9.08 -11.74
N GLU A 144 -6.24 10.21 -11.88
CA GLU A 144 -7.69 10.32 -11.82
C GLU A 144 -8.42 9.52 -12.89
N TYR A 145 -7.77 9.07 -13.96
CA TYR A 145 -8.42 8.26 -14.99
C TYR A 145 -8.35 6.77 -14.66
N TYR A 146 -7.17 6.26 -14.36
CA TYR A 146 -7.01 4.83 -14.13
C TYR A 146 -7.35 4.41 -12.69
N TRP A 147 -7.33 5.35 -11.74
CA TRP A 147 -7.61 5.14 -10.33
C TRP A 147 -8.96 5.73 -9.87
N ALA A 148 -9.79 6.23 -10.80
CA ALA A 148 -11.05 6.93 -10.53
C ALA A 148 -12.00 6.18 -9.59
N ASP A 149 -12.18 4.88 -9.81
CA ASP A 149 -13.10 4.07 -9.00
C ASP A 149 -12.64 3.98 -7.55
N PHE A 150 -11.34 4.01 -7.29
CA PHE A 150 -10.78 3.98 -5.93
C PHE A 150 -10.91 5.32 -5.19
N MET A 151 -11.06 6.44 -5.90
CA MET A 151 -11.42 7.71 -5.25
C MET A 151 -12.79 7.61 -4.57
N ASN A 152 -13.74 6.90 -5.18
CA ASN A 152 -15.04 6.65 -4.56
C ASN A 152 -14.93 5.71 -3.33
N VAL A 153 -13.95 4.80 -3.36
CA VAL A 153 -13.65 3.93 -2.20
C VAL A 153 -13.13 4.74 -1.02
N CYS A 154 -12.34 5.79 -1.26
CA CYS A 154 -11.87 6.69 -0.20
C CYS A 154 -13.02 7.39 0.54
N ASP A 155 -14.11 7.68 -0.17
CA ASP A 155 -15.28 8.39 0.36
C ASP A 155 -16.29 7.44 1.02
N ASP A 156 -16.11 6.12 0.89
CA ASP A 156 -17.06 5.12 1.42
C ASP A 156 -16.78 4.79 2.89
N ALA A 157 -17.54 5.43 3.77
CA ALA A 157 -17.49 5.15 5.21
C ALA A 157 -18.17 3.82 5.61
N SER A 158 -18.83 3.12 4.68
CA SER A 158 -19.60 1.91 5.00
C SER A 158 -18.73 0.66 5.20
N GLY A 159 -17.48 0.68 4.74
CA GLY A 159 -16.56 -0.47 4.74
C GLY A 159 -16.96 -1.58 3.75
N HIS A 160 -17.92 -1.30 2.86
CA HIS A 160 -18.42 -2.24 1.83
C HIS A 160 -18.06 -1.80 0.41
N ALA A 161 -16.97 -1.04 0.28
CA ALA A 161 -16.51 -0.49 -0.97
C ALA A 161 -16.36 -1.56 -2.05
N SER A 162 -16.80 -1.22 -3.25
CA SER A 162 -16.62 -2.09 -4.41
C SER A 162 -16.53 -1.27 -5.69
N ILE A 163 -15.75 -1.76 -6.64
CA ILE A 163 -15.62 -1.15 -7.96
C ILE A 163 -16.32 -2.00 -9.02
N SER A 164 -16.83 -1.35 -10.07
CA SER A 164 -17.49 -2.05 -11.17
C SER A 164 -16.48 -2.57 -12.17
N LEU A 165 -16.61 -3.83 -12.58
CA LEU A 165 -15.82 -4.43 -13.66
C LEU A 165 -16.55 -4.41 -15.02
N GLY A 166 -17.79 -3.98 -15.03
CA GLY A 166 -18.71 -4.09 -16.16
C GLY A 166 -19.64 -5.30 -16.01
N ASP A 167 -20.66 -5.39 -16.87
CA ASP A 167 -21.64 -6.51 -16.93
C ASP A 167 -22.21 -6.90 -15.54
N HIS A 168 -22.57 -5.89 -14.74
CA HIS A 168 -23.09 -6.05 -13.36
C HIS A 168 -22.11 -6.75 -12.40
N ARG A 169 -20.88 -7.01 -12.80
CA ARG A 169 -19.85 -7.59 -11.95
C ARG A 169 -19.16 -6.50 -11.11
N ARG A 170 -18.96 -6.82 -9.86
CA ARG A 170 -18.29 -5.91 -8.90
C ARG A 170 -17.19 -6.66 -8.18
N LEU A 171 -16.10 -5.95 -7.97
CA LEU A 171 -14.96 -6.38 -7.17
C LEU A 171 -15.07 -5.69 -5.80
N LYS A 172 -15.22 -6.45 -4.74
CA LYS A 172 -15.16 -5.92 -3.37
C LYS A 172 -13.75 -5.53 -3.01
N ILE A 173 -13.61 -4.42 -2.33
CA ILE A 173 -12.31 -3.94 -1.88
C ILE A 173 -12.09 -4.35 -0.44
N SER A 174 -11.01 -5.06 -0.19
CA SER A 174 -10.61 -5.46 1.16
C SER A 174 -10.31 -4.23 2.02
N PRO A 175 -10.83 -4.11 3.23
CA PRO A 175 -10.48 -3.03 4.15
C PRO A 175 -8.99 -3.03 4.55
N ALA A 176 -8.29 -4.12 4.31
CA ALA A 176 -6.85 -4.24 4.55
C ALA A 176 -5.99 -3.85 3.33
N LEU A 177 -6.59 -3.52 2.19
CA LEU A 177 -5.87 -3.01 1.03
C LEU A 177 -5.46 -1.55 1.25
N ARG A 178 -4.20 -1.26 0.93
CA ARG A 178 -3.63 0.09 0.92
C ARG A 178 -2.88 0.33 -0.39
N PHE A 179 -2.93 1.57 -0.84
CA PHE A 179 -2.16 2.02 -1.98
C PHE A 179 -1.03 2.93 -1.51
N LEU A 180 0.16 2.66 -2.00
CA LEU A 180 1.30 3.58 -1.98
C LEU A 180 1.52 4.05 -3.40
N ALA A 181 1.82 5.32 -3.59
CA ALA A 181 2.15 5.86 -4.89
C ALA A 181 3.45 6.66 -4.81
N THR A 182 4.31 6.55 -5.80
CA THR A 182 5.46 7.45 -5.94
C THR A 182 5.21 8.41 -7.09
N ILE A 183 5.56 9.66 -6.89
CA ILE A 183 5.48 10.69 -7.92
C ILE A 183 6.79 11.46 -8.01
N ASN A 184 7.14 11.87 -9.20
CA ASN A 184 8.25 12.79 -9.44
C ASN A 184 7.71 14.20 -9.63
N ASN A 185 8.40 15.18 -9.03
CA ASN A 185 8.06 16.60 -9.16
C ASN A 185 8.94 17.21 -10.27
N ASP A 186 8.87 16.66 -11.46
CA ASP A 186 9.54 17.22 -12.62
C ASP A 186 8.54 17.73 -13.66
N HIS A 187 9.02 18.53 -14.61
CA HIS A 187 8.17 19.15 -15.64
C HIS A 187 7.65 18.17 -16.71
N THR A 188 8.04 16.90 -16.63
CA THR A 188 7.69 15.87 -17.63
C THR A 188 6.56 14.96 -17.17
N THR A 189 6.08 15.15 -15.94
CA THR A 189 5.06 14.31 -15.31
C THR A 189 3.78 15.10 -15.04
N GLU A 190 2.66 14.39 -14.95
CA GLU A 190 1.37 14.99 -14.63
C GLU A 190 1.31 15.46 -13.17
N THR A 191 0.60 16.55 -12.93
CA THR A 191 0.31 17.01 -11.58
C THR A 191 -0.86 16.24 -11.01
N LEU A 192 -0.82 15.91 -9.71
CA LEU A 192 -1.97 15.33 -9.05
C LEU A 192 -3.13 16.33 -9.03
N SER A 193 -4.32 15.86 -9.37
CA SER A 193 -5.51 16.71 -9.29
C SER A 193 -5.84 17.05 -7.84
N PRO A 194 -6.43 18.23 -7.55
CA PRO A 194 -6.87 18.59 -6.21
C PRO A 194 -7.80 17.56 -5.58
N ARG A 195 -8.65 16.90 -6.37
CA ARG A 195 -9.56 15.85 -5.93
C ARG A 195 -8.83 14.63 -5.37
N LEU A 196 -7.68 14.29 -5.95
CA LEU A 196 -6.88 13.17 -5.51
C LEU A 196 -6.06 13.55 -4.25
N VAL A 197 -5.50 14.75 -4.22
CA VAL A 197 -4.74 15.26 -3.08
C VAL A 197 -5.61 15.33 -1.82
N ASP A 198 -6.87 15.70 -1.96
CA ASP A 198 -7.84 15.77 -0.87
C ASP A 198 -8.12 14.40 -0.20
N ARG A 199 -7.86 13.30 -0.93
CA ARG A 199 -8.12 11.91 -0.49
C ARG A 199 -6.85 11.13 -0.16
N ALA A 200 -5.69 11.75 -0.30
CA ALA A 200 -4.40 11.10 -0.11
C ALA A 200 -3.62 11.71 1.05
N ALA A 201 -2.90 10.88 1.77
CA ALA A 201 -1.80 11.39 2.59
C ALA A 201 -0.59 11.64 1.68
N VAL A 202 -0.09 12.86 1.64
CA VAL A 202 1.08 13.22 0.82
C VAL A 202 2.30 13.40 1.72
N ILE A 203 3.33 12.58 1.51
CA ILE A 203 4.60 12.63 2.22
C ILE A 203 5.67 13.12 1.25
N THR A 204 6.25 14.27 1.52
CA THR A 204 7.34 14.82 0.71
C THR A 204 8.68 14.39 1.26
N LEU A 205 9.44 13.66 0.46
CA LEU A 205 10.80 13.25 0.78
C LEU A 205 11.79 14.27 0.23
N PRO A 206 12.73 14.75 1.04
CA PRO A 206 13.79 15.65 0.57
C PRO A 206 14.74 14.94 -0.39
N ALA A 207 15.54 15.71 -1.10
CA ALA A 207 16.65 15.17 -1.87
C ALA A 207 17.58 14.36 -0.95
N ALA A 208 18.00 13.19 -1.40
CA ALA A 208 18.89 12.35 -0.61
C ALA A 208 20.25 13.04 -0.40
N ASP A 209 20.64 13.23 0.83
CA ASP A 209 22.00 13.65 1.16
C ASP A 209 22.94 12.45 0.99
N ARG A 210 23.76 12.51 -0.07
CA ARG A 210 24.74 11.46 -0.37
C ARG A 210 25.86 11.37 0.68
N ALA A 211 26.10 12.43 1.44
CA ALA A 211 27.09 12.44 2.51
C ALA A 211 26.62 11.72 3.78
N ALA A 212 25.31 11.66 3.99
CA ALA A 212 24.69 11.02 5.14
C ALA A 212 24.45 9.50 4.97
N LEU A 213 24.99 8.86 3.93
CA LEU A 213 24.87 7.42 3.72
C LEU A 213 25.70 6.66 4.77
N ILE A 214 25.13 6.47 5.94
CA ILE A 214 25.73 5.64 6.99
C ILE A 214 25.52 4.18 6.59
N ARG A 215 26.59 3.51 6.19
CA ARG A 215 26.63 2.08 5.88
C ARG A 215 26.67 1.25 7.18
N THR A 216 25.59 1.23 7.93
CA THR A 216 25.43 0.25 9.02
C THR A 216 24.35 -0.73 8.58
N ALA A 217 24.77 -1.84 8.00
CA ALA A 217 23.89 -2.98 7.78
C ALA A 217 23.48 -3.53 9.15
N ARG A 218 22.32 -3.16 9.65
CA ARG A 218 21.69 -3.84 10.77
C ARG A 218 20.90 -5.02 10.20
N SER A 219 21.17 -6.22 10.68
CA SER A 219 20.33 -7.38 10.38
C SER A 219 18.96 -7.13 11.00
N PHE A 220 17.93 -7.15 10.20
CA PHE A 220 16.55 -7.09 10.63
C PHE A 220 15.87 -8.42 10.24
N THR A 221 15.15 -9.02 11.17
CA THR A 221 14.34 -10.20 10.89
C THR A 221 12.89 -9.74 10.75
N PRO A 222 12.33 -9.73 9.54
CA PRO A 222 10.95 -9.30 9.32
C PRO A 222 9.98 -10.27 9.98
N GLN A 223 8.86 -9.74 10.45
CA GLN A 223 7.78 -10.52 11.04
C GLN A 223 6.49 -10.25 10.27
N ILE A 224 5.70 -11.29 10.02
CA ILE A 224 4.38 -11.15 9.42
C ILE A 224 3.44 -10.52 10.43
N ILE A 225 2.97 -9.31 10.14
CA ILE A 225 2.07 -8.55 11.01
C ILE A 225 0.64 -8.71 10.53
N SER A 226 -0.28 -9.11 11.42
CA SER A 226 -1.70 -9.22 11.09
C SER A 226 -2.34 -7.85 10.84
N TRP A 227 -3.40 -7.83 10.00
CA TRP A 227 -4.17 -6.61 9.79
C TRP A 227 -4.80 -6.09 11.09
N ALA A 228 -5.29 -6.97 11.94
CA ALA A 228 -5.87 -6.60 13.22
C ALA A 228 -4.84 -5.90 14.14
N ALA A 229 -3.62 -6.41 14.19
CA ALA A 229 -2.55 -5.76 14.96
C ALA A 229 -2.18 -4.40 14.36
N LEU A 230 -2.01 -4.31 13.03
CA LEU A 230 -1.65 -3.06 12.37
C LEU A 230 -2.74 -1.99 12.51
N SER A 231 -4.01 -2.35 12.30
CA SER A 231 -5.14 -1.42 12.40
C SER A 231 -5.42 -0.97 13.83
N SER A 232 -5.09 -1.78 14.84
CA SER A 232 -5.28 -1.42 16.25
C SER A 232 -4.23 -0.46 16.78
N LEU A 233 -3.04 -0.39 16.17
CA LEU A 233 -1.95 0.48 16.62
C LEU A 233 -2.35 1.97 16.66
N PHE A 234 -3.20 2.38 15.73
CA PHE A 234 -3.59 3.78 15.54
C PHE A 234 -5.11 3.95 15.47
N SER A 235 -5.87 2.95 15.89
CA SER A 235 -7.32 3.14 16.03
C SER A 235 -7.54 4.20 17.11
N ALA A 236 -8.32 5.22 16.77
CA ALA A 236 -8.74 6.22 17.73
C ALA A 236 -9.59 5.52 18.81
N GLY A 237 -8.92 5.08 19.86
CA GLY A 237 -9.60 4.60 21.06
C GLY A 237 -10.31 5.78 21.69
N THR A 238 -11.54 5.59 22.12
CA THR A 238 -12.28 6.56 22.94
C THR A 238 -11.67 6.72 24.33
N THR A 239 -10.65 5.90 24.65
CA THR A 239 -9.96 5.92 25.93
C THR A 239 -8.69 6.78 25.79
N PRO A 240 -8.50 7.83 26.59
CA PRO A 240 -7.26 8.56 26.61
C PRO A 240 -6.07 7.61 26.85
N LEU A 241 -5.01 7.79 26.11
CA LEU A 241 -3.75 7.09 26.35
C LEU A 241 -3.27 7.47 27.77
N THR A 242 -3.32 6.53 28.70
CA THR A 242 -2.86 6.73 30.08
C THR A 242 -1.65 5.84 30.37
N GLY A 243 -0.80 6.28 31.31
CA GLY A 243 0.41 5.53 31.67
C GLY A 243 1.52 5.60 30.62
N ALA A 244 2.38 4.60 30.58
CA ALA A 244 3.58 4.57 29.74
C ALA A 244 3.33 4.81 28.22
N ALA A 245 2.15 4.47 27.72
CA ALA A 245 1.78 4.71 26.32
C ALA A 245 1.47 6.20 26.06
N GLY A 246 0.85 6.88 27.03
CA GLY A 246 0.60 8.33 26.93
C GLY A 246 1.89 9.14 27.08
N GLU A 247 2.75 8.76 28.01
CA GLU A 247 4.07 9.39 28.22
C GLU A 247 4.96 9.22 26.98
N GLY A 248 4.98 8.02 26.36
CA GLY A 248 5.73 7.77 25.14
C GLY A 248 5.23 8.59 23.93
N LEU A 249 3.94 8.85 23.85
CA LEU A 249 3.38 9.71 22.79
C LEU A 249 3.73 11.19 23.03
N GLU A 250 3.64 11.68 24.27
CA GLU A 250 4.04 13.04 24.62
C GLU A 250 5.55 13.26 24.41
N GLU A 251 6.38 12.28 24.73
CA GLU A 251 7.81 12.31 24.45
C GLU A 251 8.09 12.37 22.95
N LEU A 252 7.37 11.57 22.13
CA LEU A 252 7.45 11.60 20.67
C LEU A 252 7.03 12.97 20.12
N ILE A 253 5.93 13.53 20.60
CA ILE A 253 5.45 14.87 20.19
C ILE A 253 6.47 15.94 20.59
N SER A 254 7.07 15.85 21.75
CA SER A 254 8.09 16.81 22.19
C SER A 254 9.36 16.77 21.37
N LEU A 255 9.76 15.56 20.90
CA LEU A 255 10.90 15.37 20.01
C LEU A 255 10.64 15.87 18.57
N THR A 256 9.38 16.02 18.18
CA THR A 256 9.00 16.55 16.85
C THR A 256 8.85 18.06 16.84
N ALA A 257 8.77 18.70 18.00
CA ALA A 257 8.59 20.15 18.15
C ALA A 257 9.91 20.92 18.39
N ALA A 258 11.02 20.20 18.54
CA ALA A 258 12.39 20.75 18.70
C ALA A 258 13.19 20.63 17.39
#